data_654cf462bb38f1097c2713863aa94172
#
_entry.id   654cf462bb38f1097c2713863aa94172
#
_cell.length_a   1.000
_cell.length_b   1.000
_cell.length_c   1.000
_cell.angle_alpha   90.00
_cell.angle_beta   90.00
_cell.angle_gamma   90.00
#
_symmetry.space_group_name_H-M   'P 1'
#
loop_
_entity.id
_entity.type
_entity.pdbx_description
1 polymer ?
#
loop_
_entity_poly.entity_id
_entity_poly.type
_entity_poly.pdbx_seq_one_letter_code
_entity_poly.pdbx_strand_id
1 'polypeptide(L)'
;MSATHDRPESTNADAAIGARNRRVAVICAAVGAGMLGLAYASVPLYSLFCQVTGFGGTTQRAEKPASSILERTMTVRFDANLGDGLPWDFTPVSEPQTLHIGENGLAFYRVTNRSNRAIVGTATYNVTPEQAGIYFNKLACFCFTEQRLEPGETLDMPVSYFVDPEIMKDSDASRLTTLTLSYTFYEVKKPAAARADTGKAKDGTGKPEPGTRG
;
A
#
# COMPACT_ATOMS: atom_id res chain seq x y z
N MET A 1 -18.63 83.12 23.19
CA MET A 1 -19.58 82.30 22.50
C MET A 1 -18.80 81.26 21.74
N SER A 2 -18.62 80.09 22.36
CA SER A 2 -17.92 78.92 21.73
C SER A 2 -18.97 77.99 21.16
N ALA A 3 -18.91 77.76 19.86
CA ALA A 3 -19.72 76.79 19.21
C ALA A 3 -19.02 75.41 19.25
N THR A 4 -19.59 74.51 20.02
CA THR A 4 -19.26 73.10 20.04
C THR A 4 -19.70 72.47 18.71
N HIS A 5 -18.74 72.02 17.93
CA HIS A 5 -18.98 71.28 16.71
C HIS A 5 -19.10 69.79 17.07
N ASP A 6 -20.34 69.35 17.17
CA ASP A 6 -20.70 67.97 17.45
C ASP A 6 -20.40 67.14 16.20
N ARG A 7 -19.60 66.05 16.32
CA ARG A 7 -19.19 65.18 15.24
C ARG A 7 -19.73 63.75 15.46
N PRO A 8 -20.97 63.45 15.09
CA PRO A 8 -21.53 62.11 15.27
C PRO A 8 -21.47 61.19 14.05
N GLU A 9 -20.81 61.57 12.95
CA GLU A 9 -20.91 60.81 11.67
C GLU A 9 -19.85 59.76 11.46
N SER A 10 -18.73 59.70 12.21
CA SER A 10 -17.64 58.75 11.99
C SER A 10 -17.89 57.33 12.52
N THR A 11 -18.71 57.17 13.55
CA THR A 11 -18.92 55.90 14.27
C THR A 11 -19.75 54.90 13.44
N ASN A 12 -20.70 55.34 12.61
CA ASN A 12 -21.52 54.45 11.80
C ASN A 12 -20.81 53.92 10.57
N ALA A 13 -19.93 54.72 9.97
CA ALA A 13 -19.09 54.33 8.83
C ALA A 13 -18.05 53.28 9.22
N ASP A 14 -17.42 53.43 10.37
CA ASP A 14 -16.40 52.48 10.90
C ASP A 14 -17.03 51.15 11.29
N ALA A 15 -18.25 51.15 11.87
CA ALA A 15 -19.01 49.96 12.18
C ALA A 15 -19.42 49.18 10.92
N ALA A 16 -19.82 49.88 9.86
CA ALA A 16 -20.21 49.28 8.59
C ALA A 16 -18.99 48.65 7.85
N ILE A 17 -17.83 49.33 7.90
CA ILE A 17 -16.56 48.83 7.35
C ILE A 17 -16.09 47.58 8.13
N GLY A 18 -16.17 47.63 9.46
CA GLY A 18 -15.85 46.48 10.31
C GLY A 18 -16.72 45.25 10.05
N ALA A 19 -18.06 45.47 9.86
CA ALA A 19 -18.97 44.37 9.53
C ALA A 19 -18.68 43.76 8.15
N ARG A 20 -18.33 44.58 7.16
CA ARG A 20 -17.97 44.11 5.83
C ARG A 20 -16.65 43.36 5.81
N ASN A 21 -15.65 43.85 6.52
CA ASN A 21 -14.34 43.18 6.65
C ASN A 21 -14.47 41.83 7.37
N ARG A 22 -15.30 41.75 8.40
CA ARG A 22 -15.61 40.48 9.10
C ARG A 22 -16.27 39.47 8.19
N ARG A 23 -17.22 39.90 7.32
CA ARG A 23 -17.87 39.00 6.35
C ARG A 23 -16.84 38.48 5.33
N VAL A 24 -16.00 39.33 4.80
CA VAL A 24 -14.93 38.93 3.88
C VAL A 24 -13.96 37.95 4.56
N ALA A 25 -13.53 38.24 5.77
CA ALA A 25 -12.64 37.35 6.53
C ALA A 25 -13.27 35.96 6.79
N VAL A 26 -14.57 35.93 7.13
CA VAL A 26 -15.30 34.66 7.31
C VAL A 26 -15.41 33.88 6.00
N ILE A 27 -15.70 34.54 4.88
CA ILE A 27 -15.77 33.90 3.58
C ILE A 27 -14.41 33.33 3.18
N CYS A 28 -13.34 34.11 3.32
CA CYS A 28 -11.97 33.64 3.04
C CYS A 28 -11.58 32.44 3.92
N ALA A 29 -11.91 32.48 5.20
CA ALA A 29 -11.66 31.36 6.11
C ALA A 29 -12.47 30.11 5.73
N ALA A 30 -13.73 30.27 5.35
CA ALA A 30 -14.59 29.17 4.90
C ALA A 30 -14.08 28.54 3.58
N VAL A 31 -13.65 29.37 2.62
CA VAL A 31 -13.04 28.90 1.37
C VAL A 31 -11.73 28.16 1.66
N GLY A 32 -10.85 28.72 2.48
CA GLY A 32 -9.61 28.07 2.89
C GLY A 32 -9.84 26.71 3.56
N ALA A 33 -10.75 26.65 4.52
CA ALA A 33 -11.14 25.41 5.17
C ALA A 33 -11.75 24.40 4.20
N GLY A 34 -12.58 24.85 3.26
CA GLY A 34 -13.16 24.02 2.22
C GLY A 34 -12.11 23.42 1.27
N MET A 35 -11.12 24.22 0.86
CA MET A 35 -10.00 23.74 0.02
C MET A 35 -9.13 22.72 0.74
N LEU A 36 -8.85 22.94 2.03
CA LEU A 36 -8.11 21.98 2.87
C LEU A 36 -8.90 20.68 3.02
N GLY A 37 -10.20 20.77 3.27
CA GLY A 37 -11.09 19.61 3.37
C GLY A 37 -11.13 18.79 2.08
N LEU A 38 -11.24 19.45 0.92
CA LEU A 38 -11.20 18.79 -0.39
C LEU A 38 -9.85 18.13 -0.65
N ALA A 39 -8.74 18.81 -0.32
CA ALA A 39 -7.41 18.23 -0.46
C ALA A 39 -7.24 16.97 0.39
N TYR A 40 -7.75 16.98 1.63
CA TYR A 40 -7.68 15.81 2.50
C TYR A 40 -8.61 14.67 2.04
N ALA A 41 -9.80 15.01 1.54
CA ALA A 41 -10.77 14.05 1.02
C ALA A 41 -10.36 13.43 -0.32
N SER A 42 -9.49 14.07 -1.10
CA SER A 42 -9.03 13.56 -2.39
C SER A 42 -8.21 12.27 -2.27
N VAL A 43 -7.45 12.08 -1.18
CA VAL A 43 -6.62 10.89 -0.97
C VAL A 43 -7.46 9.61 -0.82
N PRO A 44 -8.43 9.52 0.10
CA PRO A 44 -9.27 8.32 0.21
C PRO A 44 -10.17 8.13 -1.02
N LEU A 45 -10.62 9.22 -1.65
CA LEU A 45 -11.44 9.13 -2.85
C LEU A 45 -10.63 8.57 -4.03
N TYR A 46 -9.38 9.00 -4.20
CA TYR A 46 -8.49 8.47 -5.22
C TYR A 46 -8.15 7.00 -4.98
N SER A 47 -7.88 6.60 -3.74
CA SER A 47 -7.63 5.20 -3.40
C SER A 47 -8.84 4.31 -3.69
N LEU A 48 -10.05 4.79 -3.36
CA LEU A 48 -11.29 4.08 -3.68
C LEU A 48 -11.50 3.97 -5.20
N PHE A 49 -11.23 5.05 -5.93
CA PHE A 49 -11.28 5.04 -7.39
C PHE A 49 -10.32 4.00 -8.00
N CYS A 50 -9.07 3.95 -7.55
CA CYS A 50 -8.09 2.96 -8.00
C CYS A 50 -8.52 1.52 -7.67
N GLN A 51 -9.13 1.30 -6.49
CA GLN A 51 -9.65 -0.03 -6.11
C GLN A 51 -10.83 -0.47 -6.98
N VAL A 52 -11.74 0.43 -7.29
CA VAL A 52 -12.96 0.09 -8.07
C VAL A 52 -12.65 -0.03 -9.57
N THR A 53 -11.76 0.82 -10.11
CA THR A 53 -11.43 0.84 -11.54
C THR A 53 -10.23 -0.02 -11.90
N GLY A 54 -9.43 -0.46 -10.89
CA GLY A 54 -8.17 -1.16 -11.12
C GLY A 54 -7.11 -0.29 -11.80
N PHE A 55 -7.30 1.03 -11.82
CA PHE A 55 -6.38 1.97 -12.45
C PHE A 55 -5.03 1.95 -11.73
N GLY A 56 -3.95 1.89 -12.50
CA GLY A 56 -2.58 1.80 -11.95
C GLY A 56 -2.09 0.35 -11.75
N GLY A 57 -2.75 -0.66 -12.36
CA GLY A 57 -2.28 -2.06 -12.34
C GLY A 57 -2.38 -2.72 -10.96
N THR A 58 -3.25 -2.22 -10.08
CA THR A 58 -3.48 -2.86 -8.78
C THR A 58 -4.08 -4.24 -8.96
N THR A 59 -3.30 -5.26 -8.64
CA THR A 59 -3.72 -6.66 -8.73
C THR A 59 -4.75 -7.00 -7.64
N GLN A 60 -5.76 -7.77 -8.01
CA GLN A 60 -6.84 -8.19 -7.13
C GLN A 60 -6.39 -9.36 -6.23
N ARG A 61 -6.92 -9.39 -5.01
CA ARG A 61 -6.83 -10.56 -4.13
C ARG A 61 -8.16 -11.28 -4.19
N ALA A 62 -8.20 -12.42 -4.85
CA ALA A 62 -9.41 -13.22 -4.92
C ALA A 62 -9.51 -14.15 -3.70
N GLU A 63 -10.68 -14.20 -3.08
CA GLU A 63 -10.99 -15.17 -2.03
C GLU A 63 -11.52 -16.49 -2.58
N LYS A 64 -11.89 -16.51 -3.87
CA LYS A 64 -12.48 -17.67 -4.55
C LYS A 64 -11.81 -17.89 -5.91
N PRO A 65 -11.77 -19.14 -6.40
CA PRO A 65 -11.37 -19.45 -7.76
C PRO A 65 -12.24 -18.74 -8.80
N ALA A 66 -11.76 -18.66 -10.05
CA ALA A 66 -12.51 -18.07 -11.15
C ALA A 66 -13.89 -18.76 -11.34
N SER A 67 -14.85 -17.98 -11.79
CA SER A 67 -16.23 -18.45 -12.02
C SER A 67 -16.37 -19.41 -13.20
N SER A 68 -15.42 -19.39 -14.13
CA SER A 68 -15.40 -20.25 -15.34
C SER A 68 -13.98 -20.37 -15.89
N ILE A 69 -13.72 -21.45 -16.62
CA ILE A 69 -12.49 -21.68 -17.36
C ILE A 69 -12.83 -21.54 -18.84
N LEU A 70 -12.03 -20.75 -19.58
CA LEU A 70 -12.21 -20.54 -21.01
C LEU A 70 -11.23 -21.42 -21.80
N GLU A 71 -11.56 -21.74 -23.05
CA GLU A 71 -10.66 -22.50 -23.94
C GLU A 71 -9.39 -21.71 -24.32
N ARG A 72 -9.45 -20.38 -24.25
CA ARG A 72 -8.31 -19.53 -24.55
C ARG A 72 -7.24 -19.65 -23.49
N THR A 73 -6.00 -19.80 -23.93
CA THR A 73 -4.82 -19.90 -23.07
C THR A 73 -4.07 -18.59 -22.97
N MET A 74 -3.34 -18.43 -21.87
CA MET A 74 -2.42 -17.34 -21.59
C MET A 74 -1.14 -17.87 -20.97
N THR A 75 0.01 -17.35 -21.39
CA THR A 75 1.31 -17.69 -20.83
C THR A 75 1.65 -16.73 -19.71
N VAL A 76 1.93 -17.25 -18.52
CA VAL A 76 2.42 -16.48 -17.38
C VAL A 76 3.90 -16.74 -17.19
N ARG A 77 4.69 -15.69 -17.26
CA ARG A 77 6.13 -15.69 -17.00
C ARG A 77 6.39 -15.20 -15.58
N PHE A 78 7.49 -15.64 -14.99
CA PHE A 78 7.88 -15.32 -13.64
C PHE A 78 9.21 -14.60 -13.65
N ASP A 79 9.29 -13.51 -12.89
CA ASP A 79 10.48 -12.69 -12.73
C ASP A 79 10.73 -12.40 -11.26
N ALA A 80 12.00 -12.33 -10.86
CA ALA A 80 12.41 -12.18 -9.48
C ALA A 80 13.53 -11.14 -9.39
N ASN A 81 13.33 -10.14 -8.53
CA ASN A 81 14.24 -9.01 -8.36
C ASN A 81 14.56 -8.79 -6.89
N LEU A 82 15.67 -8.12 -6.63
CA LEU A 82 16.12 -7.70 -5.31
C LEU A 82 16.28 -6.18 -5.28
N GLY A 83 15.84 -5.56 -4.21
CA GLY A 83 16.14 -4.17 -3.90
C GLY A 83 17.60 -3.98 -3.52
N ASP A 84 18.05 -2.74 -3.63
CA ASP A 84 19.45 -2.38 -3.40
C ASP A 84 19.96 -2.83 -2.03
N GLY A 85 21.10 -3.52 -2.05
CA GLY A 85 21.84 -3.92 -0.84
C GLY A 85 21.30 -5.14 -0.10
N LEU A 86 20.27 -5.83 -0.60
CA LEU A 86 19.78 -7.07 -0.01
C LEU A 86 20.65 -8.25 -0.47
N PRO A 87 21.47 -8.88 0.42
CA PRO A 87 22.41 -9.95 0.05
C PRO A 87 21.71 -11.31 0.02
N TRP A 88 20.58 -11.37 -0.66
CA TRP A 88 19.81 -12.57 -0.91
C TRP A 88 20.02 -13.06 -2.34
N ASP A 89 19.72 -14.30 -2.59
CA ASP A 89 19.55 -14.87 -3.92
C ASP A 89 18.07 -15.17 -4.09
N PHE A 90 17.46 -14.64 -5.15
CA PHE A 90 16.03 -14.77 -5.35
C PHE A 90 15.75 -15.10 -6.80
N THR A 91 15.14 -16.25 -7.05
CA THR A 91 14.93 -16.77 -8.41
C THR A 91 13.57 -17.44 -8.53
N PRO A 92 12.89 -17.36 -9.69
CA PRO A 92 11.75 -18.21 -9.97
C PRO A 92 12.23 -19.66 -10.16
N VAL A 93 11.55 -20.62 -9.56
CA VAL A 93 11.79 -22.05 -9.76
C VAL A 93 10.91 -22.59 -10.87
N SER A 94 9.72 -21.99 -11.02
CA SER A 94 8.77 -22.41 -12.05
C SER A 94 9.15 -21.85 -13.42
N GLU A 95 9.12 -22.71 -14.42
CA GLU A 95 9.16 -22.30 -15.82
C GLU A 95 7.89 -21.53 -16.21
N PRO A 96 7.90 -20.76 -17.32
CA PRO A 96 6.69 -20.12 -17.82
C PRO A 96 5.54 -21.13 -17.99
N GLN A 97 4.36 -20.79 -17.47
CA GLN A 97 3.19 -21.66 -17.48
C GLN A 97 2.17 -21.15 -18.50
N THR A 98 1.68 -22.03 -19.36
CA THR A 98 0.56 -21.73 -20.25
C THR A 98 -0.68 -22.41 -19.70
N LEU A 99 -1.64 -21.61 -19.26
CA LEU A 99 -2.86 -22.03 -18.59
C LEU A 99 -4.09 -21.51 -19.35
N HIS A 100 -5.21 -22.18 -19.20
CA HIS A 100 -6.49 -21.65 -19.63
C HIS A 100 -6.89 -20.43 -18.78
N ILE A 101 -7.51 -19.44 -19.40
CA ILE A 101 -8.02 -18.27 -18.66
C ILE A 101 -9.09 -18.75 -17.68
N GLY A 102 -8.95 -18.42 -16.37
CA GLY A 102 -9.75 -18.96 -15.28
C GLY A 102 -9.18 -20.20 -14.60
N GLU A 103 -8.16 -20.81 -15.15
CA GLU A 103 -7.49 -21.96 -14.54
C GLU A 103 -6.53 -21.50 -13.43
N ASN A 104 -6.48 -22.26 -12.33
CA ASN A 104 -5.58 -21.99 -11.22
C ASN A 104 -4.15 -22.46 -11.54
N GLY A 105 -3.21 -21.54 -11.49
CA GLY A 105 -1.77 -21.80 -11.57
C GLY A 105 -1.13 -21.84 -10.19
N LEU A 106 -0.05 -22.62 -10.09
CA LEU A 106 0.83 -22.67 -8.93
C LEU A 106 2.26 -22.50 -9.39
N ALA A 107 2.91 -21.44 -8.90
CA ALA A 107 4.31 -21.16 -9.18
C ALA A 107 5.12 -21.12 -7.88
N PHE A 108 6.42 -21.38 -7.99
CA PHE A 108 7.34 -21.37 -6.87
C PHE A 108 8.48 -20.40 -7.13
N TYR A 109 8.84 -19.66 -6.09
CA TYR A 109 10.03 -18.83 -6.05
C TYR A 109 10.93 -19.34 -4.94
N ARG A 110 12.24 -19.29 -5.16
CA ARG A 110 13.25 -19.67 -4.19
C ARG A 110 14.02 -18.45 -3.74
N VAL A 111 14.15 -18.28 -2.44
CA VAL A 111 14.99 -17.25 -1.82
C VAL A 111 16.03 -17.89 -0.92
N THR A 112 17.27 -17.38 -0.95
CA THR A 112 18.38 -17.82 -0.10
C THR A 112 19.06 -16.61 0.49
N ASN A 113 19.26 -16.58 1.81
CA ASN A 113 20.07 -15.57 2.46
C ASN A 113 21.57 -15.90 2.34
N ARG A 114 22.31 -15.14 1.52
CA ARG A 114 23.75 -15.32 1.31
C ARG A 114 24.63 -14.61 2.32
N SER A 115 24.03 -13.91 3.27
CA SER A 115 24.78 -13.17 4.29
C SER A 115 25.09 -14.03 5.52
N ASN A 116 25.92 -13.49 6.41
CA ASN A 116 26.28 -14.09 7.70
C ASN A 116 25.39 -13.60 8.85
N ARG A 117 24.29 -12.88 8.55
CA ARG A 117 23.33 -12.36 9.54
C ARG A 117 21.89 -12.71 9.15
N ALA A 118 21.02 -12.82 10.14
CA ALA A 118 19.60 -12.93 9.88
C ALA A 118 19.08 -11.60 9.28
N ILE A 119 18.29 -11.68 8.23
CA ILE A 119 17.69 -10.53 7.55
C ILE A 119 16.19 -10.74 7.45
N VAL A 120 15.45 -9.65 7.66
CA VAL A 120 14.01 -9.62 7.43
C VAL A 120 13.75 -8.88 6.12
N GLY A 121 13.06 -9.54 5.21
CA GLY A 121 12.66 -8.98 3.92
C GLY A 121 11.15 -8.93 3.76
N THR A 122 10.69 -8.01 2.93
CA THR A 122 9.31 -7.92 2.45
C THR A 122 9.30 -7.90 0.94
N ALA A 123 8.30 -8.53 0.33
CA ALA A 123 8.16 -8.58 -1.11
C ALA A 123 7.03 -7.68 -1.59
N THR A 124 7.27 -6.98 -2.68
CA THR A 124 6.23 -6.39 -3.53
C THR A 124 6.14 -7.14 -4.85
N TYR A 125 5.03 -7.01 -5.55
CA TYR A 125 4.89 -7.63 -6.86
C TYR A 125 4.15 -6.68 -7.81
N ASN A 126 4.39 -6.86 -9.10
CA ASN A 126 3.61 -6.25 -10.16
C ASN A 126 3.34 -7.25 -11.30
N VAL A 127 2.41 -6.89 -12.17
CA VAL A 127 2.07 -7.66 -13.37
C VAL A 127 2.25 -6.77 -14.58
N THR A 128 2.94 -7.30 -15.58
CA THR A 128 3.20 -6.61 -16.84
C THR A 128 2.59 -7.41 -18.00
N PRO A 129 1.88 -6.81 -18.96
CA PRO A 129 1.53 -5.38 -19.08
C PRO A 129 0.53 -4.92 -18.02
N GLU A 130 0.56 -3.63 -17.69
CA GLU A 130 -0.24 -3.04 -16.61
C GLU A 130 -1.75 -3.23 -16.79
N GLN A 131 -2.23 -3.23 -18.04
CA GLN A 131 -3.64 -3.46 -18.40
C GLN A 131 -4.16 -4.82 -17.94
N ALA A 132 -3.28 -5.79 -17.80
CA ALA A 132 -3.63 -7.12 -17.34
C ALA A 132 -3.66 -7.25 -15.81
N GLY A 133 -3.07 -6.30 -15.10
CA GLY A 133 -2.91 -6.37 -13.64
C GLY A 133 -4.22 -6.49 -12.89
N ILE A 134 -5.29 -5.83 -13.36
CA ILE A 134 -6.62 -5.89 -12.74
C ILE A 134 -7.31 -7.27 -12.92
N TYR A 135 -6.91 -8.02 -13.94
CA TYR A 135 -7.44 -9.36 -14.24
C TYR A 135 -6.55 -10.47 -13.67
N PHE A 136 -5.38 -10.12 -13.11
CA PHE A 136 -4.51 -11.08 -12.46
C PHE A 136 -4.87 -11.21 -10.98
N ASN A 137 -5.49 -12.32 -10.64
CA ASN A 137 -5.95 -12.61 -9.29
C ASN A 137 -5.01 -13.57 -8.58
N LYS A 138 -4.60 -13.19 -7.40
CA LYS A 138 -3.76 -13.98 -6.52
C LYS A 138 -4.59 -14.54 -5.37
N LEU A 139 -4.63 -15.87 -5.25
CA LEU A 139 -5.39 -16.59 -4.23
C LEU A 139 -4.60 -16.69 -2.92
N ALA A 140 -3.34 -17.07 -2.98
CA ALA A 140 -2.46 -17.18 -1.83
C ALA A 140 -1.07 -16.63 -2.14
N CYS A 141 -0.46 -15.98 -1.15
CA CYS A 141 0.85 -15.37 -1.31
C CYS A 141 1.55 -15.20 0.03
N PHE A 142 2.85 -15.38 -0.02
CA PHE A 142 3.78 -15.10 1.07
C PHE A 142 4.11 -13.60 1.22
N CYS A 143 3.83 -12.75 0.22
CA CYS A 143 4.36 -11.38 0.13
C CYS A 143 3.76 -10.37 1.14
N PHE A 144 2.73 -10.73 1.91
CA PHE A 144 2.15 -9.84 2.92
C PHE A 144 2.72 -10.03 4.32
N THR A 145 3.63 -11.00 4.50
CA THR A 145 4.32 -11.24 5.76
C THR A 145 5.80 -10.94 5.61
N GLU A 146 6.38 -10.28 6.60
CA GLU A 146 7.82 -10.13 6.69
C GLU A 146 8.45 -11.53 6.78
N GLN A 147 9.39 -11.83 5.88
CA GLN A 147 10.12 -13.09 5.85
C GLN A 147 11.46 -12.89 6.54
N ARG A 148 11.69 -13.59 7.65
CA ARG A 148 12.98 -13.63 8.32
C ARG A 148 13.72 -14.88 7.86
N LEU A 149 14.91 -14.69 7.28
CA LEU A 149 15.80 -15.78 6.91
C LEU A 149 17.09 -15.71 7.72
N GLU A 150 17.46 -16.85 8.31
CA GLU A 150 18.72 -17.02 8.98
C GLU A 150 19.90 -17.10 7.97
N PRO A 151 21.16 -16.94 8.41
CA PRO A 151 22.32 -17.09 7.53
C PRO A 151 22.32 -18.41 6.77
N GLY A 152 22.38 -18.35 5.44
CA GLY A 152 22.39 -19.54 4.56
C GLY A 152 21.04 -20.24 4.40
N GLU A 153 19.99 -19.77 5.04
CA GLU A 153 18.66 -20.37 4.94
C GLU A 153 18.08 -20.17 3.52
N THR A 154 17.43 -21.24 3.04
CA THR A 154 16.72 -21.26 1.75
C THR A 154 15.26 -21.60 1.99
N LEU A 155 14.36 -20.84 1.35
CA LEU A 155 12.93 -21.02 1.46
C LEU A 155 12.29 -21.04 0.07
N ASP A 156 11.42 -22.02 -0.18
CA ASP A 156 10.59 -22.10 -1.37
C ASP A 156 9.20 -21.51 -1.06
N MET A 157 8.79 -20.58 -1.88
CA MET A 157 7.57 -19.78 -1.66
C MET A 157 6.55 -20.04 -2.77
N PRO A 158 5.41 -20.68 -2.44
CA PRO A 158 4.35 -20.92 -3.40
C PRO A 158 3.52 -19.67 -3.66
N VAL A 159 3.12 -19.47 -4.91
CA VAL A 159 2.18 -18.44 -5.36
C VAL A 159 1.06 -19.13 -6.14
N SER A 160 -0.17 -19.06 -5.63
CA SER A 160 -1.35 -19.53 -6.33
C SER A 160 -2.08 -18.34 -6.96
N TYR A 161 -2.42 -18.47 -8.25
CA TYR A 161 -2.98 -17.38 -9.04
C TYR A 161 -3.93 -17.92 -10.12
N PHE A 162 -4.72 -17.01 -10.72
CA PHE A 162 -5.44 -17.24 -11.98
C PHE A 162 -5.60 -15.92 -12.73
N VAL A 163 -5.91 -16.01 -14.02
CA VAL A 163 -6.29 -14.87 -14.85
C VAL A 163 -7.80 -14.84 -14.99
N ASP A 164 -8.42 -13.72 -14.63
CA ASP A 164 -9.87 -13.58 -14.62
C ASP A 164 -10.45 -13.67 -16.05
N PRO A 165 -11.48 -14.47 -16.28
CA PRO A 165 -12.19 -14.52 -17.56
C PRO A 165 -12.72 -13.16 -18.06
N GLU A 166 -12.93 -12.21 -17.18
CA GLU A 166 -13.34 -10.85 -17.55
C GLU A 166 -12.33 -10.09 -18.41
N ILE A 167 -11.06 -10.52 -18.44
CA ILE A 167 -10.03 -10.00 -19.35
C ILE A 167 -10.48 -10.04 -20.81
N MET A 168 -11.35 -10.99 -21.16
CA MET A 168 -11.87 -11.13 -22.53
C MET A 168 -12.88 -10.06 -22.93
N LYS A 169 -13.41 -9.30 -21.96
CA LYS A 169 -14.34 -8.19 -22.21
C LYS A 169 -13.60 -6.86 -22.45
N ASP A 170 -12.32 -6.81 -22.12
CA ASP A 170 -11.48 -5.63 -22.29
C ASP A 170 -10.90 -5.59 -23.70
N SER A 171 -10.98 -4.44 -24.39
CA SER A 171 -10.53 -4.27 -25.77
C SER A 171 -9.01 -4.41 -25.95
N ASP A 172 -8.24 -4.03 -24.94
CA ASP A 172 -6.77 -3.99 -24.97
C ASP A 172 -6.17 -5.23 -24.30
N ALA A 173 -6.67 -5.58 -23.11
CA ALA A 173 -6.18 -6.74 -22.37
C ALA A 173 -6.56 -8.07 -23.00
N SER A 174 -7.69 -8.15 -23.72
CA SER A 174 -8.12 -9.38 -24.42
C SER A 174 -7.17 -9.84 -25.52
N ARG A 175 -6.32 -8.96 -26.05
CA ARG A 175 -5.35 -9.30 -27.10
C ARG A 175 -4.04 -9.88 -26.55
N LEU A 176 -3.84 -9.76 -25.25
CA LEU A 176 -2.64 -10.26 -24.61
C LEU A 176 -2.60 -11.79 -24.64
N THR A 177 -1.40 -12.30 -24.88
CA THR A 177 -1.11 -13.74 -24.86
C THR A 177 -0.11 -14.13 -23.78
N THR A 178 0.58 -13.12 -23.22
CA THR A 178 1.62 -13.33 -22.22
C THR A 178 1.53 -12.27 -21.13
N LEU A 179 1.65 -12.71 -19.90
CA LEU A 179 1.79 -11.87 -18.70
C LEU A 179 3.13 -12.18 -18.02
N THR A 180 3.69 -11.21 -17.33
CA THR A 180 4.85 -11.43 -16.46
C THR A 180 4.51 -11.02 -15.04
N LEU A 181 4.59 -11.97 -14.11
CA LEU A 181 4.50 -11.74 -12.67
C LEU A 181 5.90 -11.51 -12.13
N SER A 182 6.18 -10.30 -11.72
CA SER A 182 7.48 -9.90 -11.18
C SER A 182 7.38 -9.64 -9.68
N TYR A 183 8.29 -10.24 -8.91
CA TYR A 183 8.45 -9.98 -7.48
C TYR A 183 9.75 -9.24 -7.21
N THR A 184 9.73 -8.32 -6.24
CA THR A 184 10.91 -7.62 -5.76
C THR A 184 10.95 -7.67 -4.24
N PHE A 185 12.04 -8.22 -3.68
CA PHE A 185 12.31 -8.20 -2.24
C PHE A 185 13.09 -6.97 -1.81
N TYR A 186 12.75 -6.46 -0.64
CA TYR A 186 13.43 -5.33 0.02
C TYR A 186 13.77 -5.70 1.47
N GLU A 187 14.91 -5.24 1.98
CA GLU A 187 15.25 -5.38 3.39
C GLU A 187 14.36 -4.49 4.26
N VAL A 188 13.79 -5.06 5.31
CA VAL A 188 13.05 -4.32 6.34
C VAL A 188 14.05 -3.82 7.38
N LYS A 189 14.42 -2.55 7.31
CA LYS A 189 15.40 -1.94 8.23
C LYS A 189 14.95 -1.93 9.71
N LYS A 190 13.65 -2.06 9.97
CA LYS A 190 13.06 -2.12 11.31
C LYS A 190 11.87 -3.09 11.32
N PRO A 191 12.11 -4.37 11.64
CA PRO A 191 11.08 -5.42 11.66
C PRO A 191 9.89 -5.07 12.56
N ALA A 192 8.69 -5.52 12.20
CA ALA A 192 7.45 -5.24 12.94
C ALA A 192 7.52 -5.74 14.39
N ALA A 193 8.17 -6.88 14.65
CA ALA A 193 8.37 -7.43 15.98
C ALA A 193 9.22 -6.52 16.91
N ALA A 194 10.17 -5.76 16.36
CA ALA A 194 10.94 -4.78 17.12
C ALA A 194 10.16 -3.52 17.49
N ARG A 195 8.99 -3.30 16.86
CA ARG A 195 8.10 -2.18 17.18
C ARG A 195 7.16 -2.48 18.36
N ALA A 196 6.91 -3.74 18.66
CA ALA A 196 6.04 -4.15 19.77
C ALA A 196 6.73 -4.08 21.14
N ASP A 197 8.09 -4.16 21.19
CA ASP A 197 8.84 -4.27 22.45
C ASP A 197 9.32 -2.92 23.04
N THR A 198 9.14 -1.79 22.31
CA THR A 198 9.52 -0.47 22.81
C THR A 198 8.44 0.20 23.69
N GLY A 199 7.32 -0.46 23.92
CA GLY A 199 6.19 0.07 24.71
C GLY A 199 6.12 -0.37 26.17
N LYS A 200 7.02 -1.29 26.65
CA LYS A 200 6.86 -1.89 27.97
C LYS A 200 8.15 -1.93 28.81
N ALA A 201 8.84 -0.81 28.88
CA ALA A 201 9.94 -0.65 29.83
C ALA A 201 9.96 0.76 30.40
N LYS A 202 8.98 1.05 31.27
CA LYS A 202 9.07 2.06 32.34
C LYS A 202 7.90 1.84 33.28
N ASP A 203 8.09 1.00 34.27
CA ASP A 203 7.79 1.31 35.66
C ASP A 203 8.19 0.12 36.55
N GLY A 204 8.94 0.38 37.56
CA GLY A 204 9.36 -0.64 38.52
C GLY A 204 10.54 -0.24 39.37
N THR A 205 10.54 1.00 39.90
CA THR A 205 11.34 1.35 41.07
C THR A 205 10.79 0.63 42.30
N GLY A 206 11.25 -0.57 42.53
CA GLY A 206 11.13 -1.31 43.79
C GLY A 206 12.32 -1.03 44.69
N LYS A 207 12.15 -0.14 45.65
CA LYS A 207 13.06 0.15 46.75
C LYS A 207 13.20 -1.08 47.65
N PRO A 208 14.41 -1.55 48.02
CA PRO A 208 14.55 -2.58 49.03
C PRO A 208 14.44 -1.95 50.45
N GLU A 209 13.52 -2.45 51.24
CA GLU A 209 13.51 -2.19 52.69
C GLU A 209 14.51 -3.10 53.43
N PRO A 210 15.18 -2.58 54.47
CA PRO A 210 16.14 -3.35 55.24
C PRO A 210 15.45 -4.21 56.31
N GLY A 211 15.89 -5.46 56.42
CA GLY A 211 15.43 -6.41 57.41
C GLY A 211 15.69 -5.98 58.84
N THR A 212 14.76 -6.37 59.71
CA THR A 212 14.93 -6.31 61.17
C THR A 212 14.78 -7.73 61.75
N ARG A 213 15.74 -8.03 62.58
CA ARG A 213 15.88 -9.27 63.35
C ARG A 213 14.69 -9.59 64.24
N GLY A 214 14.41 -10.85 64.43
CA GLY A 214 13.63 -11.45 65.44
C GLY A 214 13.76 -12.97 65.34
#